data_a3d1efb41f751e8a80f77955d40d895d
#
_entry.id   a3d1efb41f751e8a80f77955d40d895d
#
_cell.length_a   1.000
_cell.length_b   1.000
_cell.length_c   1.000
_cell.angle_alpha   90.00
_cell.angle_beta   90.00
_cell.angle_gamma   90.00
#
_symmetry.space_group_name_H-M   'P 1'
#
loop_
_entity.id
_entity.type
_entity.pdbx_description
1 polymer ?
#
loop_
_entity_poly.entity_id
_entity_poly.type
_entity_poly.pdbx_seq_one_letter_code
_entity_poly.pdbx_strand_id
1 'polypeptide(L)'
;MKRLTAMRVVGLALLLTSLTATGLVISPSVSGASSSISTTTFGTLPSPCGKGHATGATDQGVTNSTINIAYGDDRGFSGEPGLDQEMGDAVKAMIAWCDALGGINGRKIVGDYYDAAITNVGSVVSQACKTDFMLVGEGFALDGLAEQTRLSCNLAAVPGFSVSPVFANAYEMYQASPNPINYSPAALAYQGEKLFGKKTQHAAVYDSTLSTQQQSTAKAVQAYTTAGWKFINCPFLVNYNGEANYTPFAQKLQSCGAQVVFDDATPGPVIYGVLESDNQIGYDPIWLMDAAMYTESFAQWNTDGLGNNVYVHVAYEPLEAAKVVPAVAQYLAIVKKYGGLTSALGEQSTSSFLLWATAAKACGSDLTRQCMINHLAKVTNWTGGGLNAPTNPSKNLPPACGILMKLDNTKWVQAYPKKLGTFDCSSKYVVPNSGSVITTPLNAQGYATEYATSSVLKPQG
;
A
#
# COMPACT_ATOMS: atom_id res chain seq x y z
N MET A 1 -68.56 12.98 6.57
CA MET A 1 -69.84 12.49 7.12
C MET A 1 -69.67 11.09 7.63
N LYS A 2 -70.08 10.89 8.95
CA LYS A 2 -70.48 9.63 9.59
C LYS A 2 -69.44 8.48 9.60
N ARG A 3 -69.21 7.74 10.68
CA ARG A 3 -69.50 7.80 12.15
C ARG A 3 -68.60 6.77 12.81
N LEU A 4 -68.17 7.07 14.03
CA LEU A 4 -67.62 6.15 15.01
C LEU A 4 -68.54 4.95 15.27
N THR A 5 -68.01 3.80 15.63
CA THR A 5 -68.61 2.96 16.65
C THR A 5 -67.53 2.23 17.45
N ALA A 6 -67.49 2.51 18.73
CA ALA A 6 -66.76 1.81 19.76
C ALA A 6 -67.56 0.61 20.28
N MET A 7 -66.92 -0.48 20.63
CA MET A 7 -67.54 -1.53 21.42
C MET A 7 -66.60 -2.05 22.51
N ARG A 8 -67.01 -1.86 23.78
CA ARG A 8 -66.40 -2.38 25.00
C ARG A 8 -66.95 -3.79 25.24
N VAL A 9 -66.15 -4.71 25.73
CA VAL A 9 -66.57 -5.88 26.54
C VAL A 9 -65.33 -6.24 27.42
N VAL A 10 -65.36 -5.96 28.66
CA VAL A 10 -65.57 -6.66 29.93
C VAL A 10 -64.84 -8.02 30.06
N GLY A 11 -64.05 -8.08 31.12
CA GLY A 11 -63.04 -9.02 31.54
C GLY A 11 -63.56 -10.36 32.08
N LEU A 12 -62.62 -11.25 32.25
CA LEU A 12 -62.70 -12.34 33.22
C LEU A 12 -61.26 -12.66 33.69
N ALA A 13 -61.04 -12.49 34.98
CA ALA A 13 -59.82 -12.88 35.66
C ALA A 13 -59.76 -14.36 35.95
N LEU A 14 -58.75 -15.06 35.52
CA LEU A 14 -58.43 -16.41 36.02
C LEU A 14 -56.96 -16.35 36.58
N LEU A 15 -56.92 -16.50 37.89
CA LEU A 15 -55.65 -16.75 38.61
C LEU A 15 -55.15 -18.16 38.29
N LEU A 16 -53.99 -18.26 37.70
CA LEU A 16 -53.21 -19.49 37.65
C LEU A 16 -51.84 -19.20 38.23
N THR A 17 -51.55 -19.78 39.37
CA THR A 17 -50.28 -19.85 40.05
C THR A 17 -49.35 -20.72 39.25
N SER A 18 -48.30 -20.13 38.65
CA SER A 18 -47.23 -20.87 38.02
C SER A 18 -45.90 -20.68 38.80
N LEU A 19 -45.36 -21.82 39.25
CA LEU A 19 -44.00 -21.94 39.81
C LEU A 19 -42.99 -21.34 38.84
N THR A 20 -42.26 -20.34 39.31
CA THR A 20 -41.11 -19.81 38.60
C THR A 20 -39.89 -20.69 38.90
N ALA A 21 -39.55 -21.57 37.97
CA ALA A 21 -38.20 -22.15 37.89
C ALA A 21 -37.27 -21.08 37.29
N THR A 22 -36.44 -20.44 38.12
CA THR A 22 -35.33 -19.55 37.66
C THR A 22 -34.24 -20.40 37.05
N GLY A 23 -34.35 -20.66 35.75
CA GLY A 23 -33.25 -21.15 34.94
C GLY A 23 -32.27 -19.99 34.68
N LEU A 24 -31.07 -20.07 35.29
CA LEU A 24 -29.97 -19.22 34.93
C LEU A 24 -29.60 -19.53 33.47
N VAL A 25 -30.00 -18.66 32.54
CA VAL A 25 -29.47 -18.68 31.17
C VAL A 25 -28.10 -17.99 31.24
N ILE A 26 -27.04 -18.80 31.36
CA ILE A 26 -25.68 -18.33 31.15
C ILE A 26 -25.53 -18.13 29.62
N SER A 27 -25.78 -16.91 29.14
CA SER A 27 -25.41 -16.51 27.81
C SER A 27 -23.87 -16.51 27.78
N PRO A 28 -23.24 -17.26 26.84
CA PRO A 28 -21.79 -17.11 26.66
C PRO A 28 -21.55 -15.68 26.17
N SER A 29 -20.99 -14.85 27.04
CA SER A 29 -20.41 -13.59 26.62
C SER A 29 -19.28 -13.94 25.64
N VAL A 30 -19.52 -13.72 24.36
CA VAL A 30 -18.45 -13.65 23.36
C VAL A 30 -17.64 -12.44 23.76
N SER A 31 -16.57 -12.69 24.53
CA SER A 31 -15.53 -11.70 24.76
C SER A 31 -14.90 -11.44 23.40
N GLY A 32 -15.37 -10.43 22.70
CA GLY A 32 -14.64 -9.85 21.60
C GLY A 32 -13.28 -9.45 22.17
N ALA A 33 -12.23 -10.17 21.80
CA ALA A 33 -10.88 -9.81 22.13
C ALA A 33 -10.65 -8.39 21.58
N SER A 34 -10.75 -7.39 22.45
CA SER A 34 -10.25 -6.04 22.17
C SER A 34 -8.75 -6.21 21.98
N SER A 35 -8.27 -6.19 20.73
CA SER A 35 -6.86 -6.23 20.44
C SER A 35 -6.23 -5.00 21.07
N SER A 36 -5.63 -5.17 22.26
CA SER A 36 -4.89 -4.11 22.92
C SER A 36 -3.67 -3.78 22.07
N ILE A 37 -3.53 -2.51 21.68
CA ILE A 37 -2.34 -2.03 20.97
C ILE A 37 -1.13 -2.29 21.87
N SER A 38 -0.19 -3.12 21.38
CA SER A 38 1.03 -3.43 22.14
C SER A 38 1.88 -2.17 22.32
N THR A 39 2.49 -2.02 23.48
CA THR A 39 3.40 -0.92 23.82
C THR A 39 4.87 -1.29 23.66
N THR A 40 5.18 -2.58 23.56
CA THR A 40 6.55 -3.10 23.54
C THR A 40 6.96 -3.66 22.18
N THR A 41 5.97 -3.99 21.33
CA THR A 41 6.22 -4.55 20.01
C THR A 41 5.25 -3.95 19.00
N PHE A 42 5.59 -4.05 17.71
CA PHE A 42 4.66 -4.00 16.59
C PHE A 42 4.72 -5.38 15.89
N GLY A 43 3.65 -6.15 16.00
CA GLY A 43 3.70 -7.56 15.62
C GLY A 43 4.87 -8.27 16.30
N THR A 44 5.82 -8.80 15.51
CA THR A 44 7.06 -9.44 16.00
C THR A 44 8.25 -8.49 16.15
N LEU A 45 8.13 -7.25 15.66
CA LEU A 45 9.19 -6.25 15.74
C LEU A 45 9.20 -5.62 17.15
N PRO A 46 10.34 -5.60 17.88
CA PRO A 46 10.46 -4.75 19.07
C PRO A 46 10.14 -3.30 18.74
N SER A 47 9.30 -2.65 19.56
CA SER A 47 8.88 -1.28 19.28
C SER A 47 10.07 -0.35 19.09
N PRO A 48 10.18 0.36 17.95
CA PRO A 48 11.20 1.39 17.79
C PRO A 48 10.89 2.63 18.63
N CYS A 49 9.63 2.78 19.06
CA CYS A 49 9.15 3.92 19.82
C CYS A 49 9.26 3.69 21.33
N GLY A 50 9.56 4.73 22.06
CA GLY A 50 9.66 4.68 23.53
C GLY A 50 10.39 5.87 24.12
N LYS A 51 10.33 5.96 25.45
CA LYS A 51 11.08 6.94 26.23
C LYS A 51 12.58 6.77 26.02
N GLY A 52 13.33 7.85 26.18
CA GLY A 52 14.79 7.87 26.10
C GLY A 52 15.32 9.24 26.47
N HIS A 53 16.61 9.44 26.27
CA HIS A 53 17.33 10.66 26.65
C HIS A 53 18.21 11.17 25.49
N ALA A 54 17.79 10.93 24.24
CA ALA A 54 18.49 11.49 23.12
C ALA A 54 18.44 13.03 23.13
N THR A 55 19.56 13.66 22.82
CA THR A 55 19.74 15.11 22.81
C THR A 55 20.50 15.54 21.57
N GLY A 56 20.54 16.86 21.31
CA GLY A 56 21.28 17.48 20.21
C GLY A 56 20.38 17.86 19.02
N ALA A 57 20.67 18.99 18.43
CA ALA A 57 20.16 19.42 17.12
C ALA A 57 21.23 19.01 16.09
N THR A 58 21.18 17.76 15.63
CA THR A 58 22.29 17.10 14.95
C THR A 58 22.18 17.15 13.42
N ASP A 59 20.97 17.47 12.92
CA ASP A 59 20.70 17.63 11.50
C ASP A 59 19.48 18.55 11.32
N GLN A 60 19.18 18.96 10.08
CA GLN A 60 17.97 19.67 9.76
C GLN A 60 16.73 18.85 10.21
N GLY A 61 15.74 19.52 10.81
CA GLY A 61 14.53 18.86 11.31
C GLY A 61 14.73 18.10 12.63
N VAL A 62 15.93 18.04 13.20
CA VAL A 62 16.23 17.37 14.48
C VAL A 62 16.53 18.39 15.55
N THR A 63 15.85 18.30 16.69
CA THR A 63 16.07 19.10 17.90
C THR A 63 16.34 18.20 19.11
N ASN A 64 16.57 18.82 20.26
CA ASN A 64 16.65 18.05 21.52
C ASN A 64 15.40 17.24 21.84
N SER A 65 14.24 17.67 21.37
CA SER A 65 12.95 17.12 21.77
C SER A 65 12.05 16.66 20.62
N THR A 66 12.38 16.99 19.38
CA THR A 66 11.56 16.68 18.20
C THR A 66 12.38 16.18 17.02
N ILE A 67 11.69 15.45 16.13
CA ILE A 67 12.16 15.06 14.81
C ILE A 67 11.03 15.44 13.82
N ASN A 68 11.32 16.34 12.90
CA ASN A 68 10.37 16.74 11.86
C ASN A 68 10.52 15.81 10.66
N ILE A 69 9.43 15.21 10.19
CA ILE A 69 9.40 14.37 9.00
C ILE A 69 8.34 14.84 8.02
N ALA A 70 8.65 14.81 6.75
CA ALA A 70 7.68 15.01 5.69
C ALA A 70 6.99 13.68 5.34
N TYR A 71 5.69 13.71 5.11
CA TYR A 71 4.91 12.60 4.59
C TYR A 71 3.76 13.12 3.73
N GLY A 72 3.17 12.30 2.88
CA GLY A 72 2.08 12.78 2.03
C GLY A 72 1.57 11.73 1.06
N ASP A 73 0.60 12.17 0.27
CA ASP A 73 -0.09 11.41 -0.76
C ASP A 73 -0.67 12.35 -1.83
N ASP A 74 -1.50 11.80 -2.71
CA ASP A 74 -2.11 12.52 -3.83
C ASP A 74 -3.62 12.78 -3.65
N ARG A 75 -4.15 12.76 -2.41
CA ARG A 75 -5.60 12.82 -2.11
C ARG A 75 -6.35 14.04 -2.67
N GLY A 76 -5.66 15.13 -2.95
CA GLY A 76 -6.21 16.34 -3.57
C GLY A 76 -6.33 16.26 -5.08
N PHE A 77 -5.99 15.14 -5.71
CA PHE A 77 -6.13 14.98 -7.15
C PHE A 77 -7.60 15.03 -7.56
N SER A 78 -7.96 15.99 -8.44
CA SER A 78 -9.36 16.23 -8.81
C SER A 78 -9.98 15.11 -9.65
N GLY A 79 -9.16 14.34 -10.37
CA GLY A 79 -9.61 13.19 -11.16
C GLY A 79 -10.03 12.00 -10.30
N GLU A 80 -9.44 11.89 -9.08
CA GLU A 80 -9.72 10.84 -8.10
C GLU A 80 -9.53 11.39 -6.67
N PRO A 81 -10.53 12.12 -6.14
CA PRO A 81 -10.45 12.66 -4.78
C PRO A 81 -10.27 11.56 -3.74
N GLY A 82 -9.24 11.69 -2.92
CA GLY A 82 -8.86 10.68 -1.94
C GLY A 82 -7.80 9.69 -2.42
N LEU A 83 -7.22 9.90 -3.60
CA LEU A 83 -6.15 9.06 -4.14
C LEU A 83 -5.04 8.85 -3.11
N ASP A 84 -4.73 7.59 -2.80
CA ASP A 84 -3.68 7.12 -1.90
C ASP A 84 -3.75 7.67 -0.45
N GLN A 85 -4.89 8.25 -0.02
CA GLN A 85 -5.04 8.91 1.28
C GLN A 85 -4.74 8.01 2.48
N GLU A 86 -4.90 6.70 2.35
CA GLU A 86 -4.58 5.72 3.38
C GLU A 86 -3.10 5.75 3.78
N MET A 87 -2.23 6.23 2.90
CA MET A 87 -0.80 6.36 3.17
C MET A 87 -0.53 7.46 4.19
N GLY A 88 -1.00 8.67 3.94
CA GLY A 88 -0.87 9.78 4.88
C GLY A 88 -1.61 9.52 6.18
N ASP A 89 -2.78 8.89 6.13
CA ASP A 89 -3.55 8.49 7.30
C ASP A 89 -2.78 7.51 8.18
N ALA A 90 -2.13 6.51 7.56
CA ALA A 90 -1.31 5.53 8.27
C ALA A 90 -0.10 6.18 8.95
N VAL A 91 0.66 7.04 8.24
CA VAL A 91 1.81 7.75 8.84
C VAL A 91 1.36 8.62 10.00
N LYS A 92 0.27 9.38 9.85
CA LYS A 92 -0.31 10.20 10.92
C LYS A 92 -0.66 9.36 12.14
N ALA A 93 -1.30 8.21 11.94
CA ALA A 93 -1.67 7.30 13.02
C ALA A 93 -0.43 6.69 13.70
N MET A 94 0.60 6.33 12.92
CA MET A 94 1.85 5.79 13.45
C MET A 94 2.65 6.83 14.24
N ILE A 95 2.68 8.09 13.81
CA ILE A 95 3.26 9.20 14.60
C ILE A 95 2.56 9.29 15.96
N ALA A 96 1.22 9.34 15.97
CA ALA A 96 0.45 9.46 17.19
C ALA A 96 0.67 8.26 18.14
N TRP A 97 0.74 7.04 17.58
CA TRP A 97 1.08 5.84 18.36
C TRP A 97 2.48 5.90 18.95
N CYS A 98 3.48 6.27 18.13
CA CYS A 98 4.87 6.37 18.56
C CYS A 98 5.03 7.42 19.68
N ASP A 99 4.41 8.55 19.50
CA ASP A 99 4.44 9.65 20.45
C ASP A 99 3.75 9.33 21.78
N ALA A 100 2.66 8.55 21.73
CA ALA A 100 2.02 8.03 22.93
C ALA A 100 2.93 7.10 23.74
N LEU A 101 3.88 6.41 23.07
CA LEU A 101 4.90 5.56 23.72
C LEU A 101 6.13 6.35 24.24
N GLY A 102 6.27 7.61 23.85
CA GLY A 102 7.40 8.46 24.26
C GLY A 102 8.28 8.94 23.12
N GLY A 103 7.87 8.74 21.86
CA GLY A 103 8.59 9.16 20.66
C GLY A 103 9.76 8.23 20.32
N ILE A 104 10.77 8.73 19.61
CA ILE A 104 12.01 8.00 19.28
C ILE A 104 13.11 8.44 20.24
N ASN A 105 13.53 7.54 21.12
CA ASN A 105 14.52 7.84 22.18
C ASN A 105 14.17 9.10 23.02
N GLY A 106 12.86 9.38 23.18
CA GLY A 106 12.36 10.54 23.93
C GLY A 106 12.07 11.79 23.09
N ARG A 107 12.47 11.82 21.80
CA ARG A 107 12.09 12.88 20.86
C ARG A 107 10.71 12.61 20.28
N LYS A 108 9.84 13.63 20.28
CA LYS A 108 8.53 13.58 19.63
C LYS A 108 8.68 13.71 18.12
N ILE A 109 7.76 13.11 17.37
CA ILE A 109 7.73 13.23 15.92
C ILE A 109 6.77 14.35 15.53
N VAL A 110 7.24 15.31 14.77
CA VAL A 110 6.41 16.34 14.13
C VAL A 110 6.25 15.92 12.67
N GLY A 111 5.03 15.66 12.27
CA GLY A 111 4.73 15.23 10.90
C GLY A 111 4.20 16.40 10.08
N ASP A 112 4.94 16.80 9.05
CA ASP A 112 4.51 17.79 8.07
C ASP A 112 3.86 17.06 6.89
N TYR A 113 2.53 17.20 6.79
CA TYR A 113 1.74 16.55 5.74
C TYR A 113 1.74 17.37 4.47
N TYR A 114 1.97 16.70 3.33
CA TYR A 114 1.98 17.31 2.01
C TYR A 114 1.03 16.57 1.05
N ASP A 115 0.13 17.33 0.40
CA ASP A 115 -0.72 16.83 -0.68
C ASP A 115 -0.11 17.26 -2.02
N ALA A 116 0.38 16.29 -2.79
CA ALA A 116 0.99 16.60 -4.08
C ALA A 116 -0.03 16.64 -5.23
N ALA A 117 -1.23 16.11 -5.03
CA ALA A 117 -2.29 16.08 -6.04
C ALA A 117 -1.75 15.69 -7.43
N ILE A 118 -0.89 14.68 -7.47
CA ILE A 118 -0.11 14.15 -8.59
C ILE A 118 0.94 15.15 -9.13
N THR A 119 0.56 16.37 -9.45
CA THR A 119 1.39 17.30 -10.25
C THR A 119 2.25 18.26 -9.43
N ASN A 120 2.01 18.39 -8.13
CA ASN A 120 2.69 19.35 -7.25
C ASN A 120 3.90 18.77 -6.50
N VAL A 121 4.35 17.56 -6.83
CA VAL A 121 5.43 16.84 -6.14
C VAL A 121 6.69 17.71 -6.00
N GLY A 122 7.10 18.42 -7.05
CA GLY A 122 8.26 19.31 -7.00
C GLY A 122 8.12 20.46 -5.98
N SER A 123 6.89 21.00 -5.83
CA SER A 123 6.61 22.07 -4.88
C SER A 123 6.65 21.57 -3.44
N VAL A 124 5.99 20.44 -3.16
CA VAL A 124 5.93 19.88 -1.79
C VAL A 124 7.30 19.41 -1.32
N VAL A 125 8.09 18.76 -2.18
CA VAL A 125 9.47 18.35 -1.84
C VAL A 125 10.37 19.57 -1.63
N SER A 126 10.19 20.65 -2.40
CA SER A 126 10.91 21.92 -2.17
C SER A 126 10.59 22.54 -0.81
N GLN A 127 9.37 22.33 -0.29
CA GLN A 127 9.02 22.76 1.07
C GLN A 127 9.65 21.85 2.12
N ALA A 128 9.55 20.53 1.95
CA ALA A 128 10.19 19.55 2.84
C ALA A 128 11.72 19.76 2.95
N CYS A 129 12.38 20.12 1.85
CA CYS A 129 13.81 20.47 1.83
C CYS A 129 14.21 21.60 2.79
N LYS A 130 13.27 22.41 3.28
CA LYS A 130 13.58 23.56 4.15
C LYS A 130 13.56 23.23 5.63
N THR A 131 12.72 22.28 6.04
CA THR A 131 12.39 22.06 7.44
C THR A 131 12.47 20.62 7.89
N ASP A 132 12.29 19.67 6.98
CA ASP A 132 12.12 18.28 7.36
C ASP A 132 13.44 17.51 7.36
N PHE A 133 13.51 16.53 8.25
CA PHE A 133 14.67 15.65 8.38
C PHE A 133 14.71 14.64 7.23
N MET A 134 13.58 13.97 6.94
CA MET A 134 13.45 12.94 5.90
C MET A 134 12.02 12.91 5.38
N LEU A 135 11.85 12.35 4.15
CA LEU A 135 10.58 11.84 3.66
C LEU A 135 10.31 10.45 4.25
N VAL A 136 9.11 10.20 4.77
CA VAL A 136 8.80 8.94 5.46
C VAL A 136 7.38 8.46 5.14
N GLY A 137 7.27 7.34 4.45
CA GLY A 137 5.99 6.68 4.17
C GLY A 137 5.12 7.40 3.16
N GLU A 138 5.66 8.36 2.45
CA GLU A 138 4.95 9.07 1.37
C GLU A 138 4.71 8.15 0.16
N GLY A 139 3.69 8.52 -0.63
CA GLY A 139 3.42 7.93 -1.94
C GLY A 139 2.94 9.01 -2.90
N PHE A 140 3.73 9.29 -3.94
CA PHE A 140 3.41 10.26 -4.98
C PHE A 140 3.46 9.60 -6.35
N ALA A 141 2.36 9.65 -7.10
CA ALA A 141 2.25 9.00 -8.41
C ALA A 141 3.28 9.50 -9.44
N LEU A 142 3.76 10.73 -9.31
CA LEU A 142 4.81 11.32 -10.15
C LEU A 142 6.08 11.65 -9.34
N ASP A 143 6.51 10.73 -8.45
CA ASP A 143 7.64 10.88 -7.53
C ASP A 143 8.94 11.36 -8.19
N GLY A 144 9.22 10.96 -9.43
CA GLY A 144 10.40 11.36 -10.18
C GLY A 144 10.49 12.85 -10.51
N LEU A 145 9.38 13.60 -10.49
CA LEU A 145 9.39 15.05 -10.78
C LEU A 145 10.16 15.86 -9.73
N ALA A 146 10.33 15.34 -8.53
CA ALA A 146 11.02 16.02 -7.44
C ALA A 146 12.45 15.51 -7.19
N GLU A 147 12.91 14.48 -7.90
CA GLU A 147 14.13 13.77 -7.53
C GLU A 147 15.37 14.65 -7.58
N GLN A 148 15.51 15.51 -8.60
CA GLN A 148 16.59 16.48 -8.66
C GLN A 148 16.61 17.42 -7.44
N THR A 149 15.43 17.92 -7.05
CA THR A 149 15.27 18.79 -5.87
C THR A 149 15.62 18.06 -4.59
N ARG A 150 15.09 16.85 -4.42
CA ARG A 150 15.30 15.99 -3.25
C ARG A 150 16.80 15.71 -3.02
N LEU A 151 17.51 15.28 -4.06
CA LEU A 151 18.94 14.99 -3.99
C LEU A 151 19.78 16.26 -3.78
N SER A 152 19.40 17.40 -4.36
CA SER A 152 20.15 18.66 -4.19
C SER A 152 20.15 19.17 -2.74
N CYS A 153 19.15 18.83 -1.93
CA CYS A 153 19.08 19.17 -0.50
C CYS A 153 19.40 17.97 0.44
N ASN A 154 19.88 16.85 -0.11
CA ASN A 154 20.15 15.60 0.62
C ASN A 154 18.95 15.13 1.47
N LEU A 155 17.71 15.31 0.99
CA LEU A 155 16.51 14.86 1.70
C LEU A 155 16.35 13.36 1.52
N ALA A 156 16.84 12.58 2.47
CA ALA A 156 16.74 11.13 2.45
C ALA A 156 15.29 10.67 2.56
N ALA A 157 14.94 9.50 1.99
CA ALA A 157 13.58 8.98 1.92
C ALA A 157 13.47 7.52 2.37
N VAL A 158 12.36 7.21 3.03
CA VAL A 158 11.86 5.85 3.26
C VAL A 158 10.40 5.81 2.80
N PRO A 159 10.17 5.80 1.46
CA PRO A 159 8.84 5.94 0.89
C PRO A 159 7.94 4.74 1.18
N GLY A 160 6.64 4.94 1.10
CA GLY A 160 5.66 3.87 1.11
C GLY A 160 5.74 3.04 -0.16
N PHE A 161 5.78 3.71 -1.31
CA PHE A 161 6.09 3.09 -2.60
C PHE A 161 7.03 3.99 -3.44
N SER A 162 7.52 3.45 -4.55
CA SER A 162 8.19 4.20 -5.61
C SER A 162 7.69 3.71 -6.98
N VAL A 163 7.51 4.64 -7.91
CA VAL A 163 6.97 4.37 -9.24
C VAL A 163 7.95 4.72 -10.34
N SER A 164 8.49 5.95 -10.33
CA SER A 164 9.38 6.39 -11.39
C SER A 164 10.77 5.74 -11.31
N PRO A 165 11.39 5.46 -12.46
CA PRO A 165 12.71 4.82 -12.53
C PRO A 165 13.81 5.55 -11.77
N VAL A 166 13.80 6.87 -11.82
CA VAL A 166 14.83 7.69 -11.16
C VAL A 166 14.72 7.66 -9.64
N PHE A 167 13.51 7.59 -9.09
CA PHE A 167 13.28 7.49 -7.65
C PHE A 167 13.43 6.06 -7.15
N ALA A 168 12.93 5.07 -7.90
CA ALA A 168 12.97 3.66 -7.51
C ALA A 168 14.39 3.10 -7.23
N ASN A 169 15.42 3.70 -7.83
CA ASN A 169 16.82 3.34 -7.65
C ASN A 169 17.67 4.52 -7.15
N ALA A 170 17.07 5.51 -6.52
CA ALA A 170 17.77 6.73 -6.11
C ALA A 170 18.78 6.50 -4.98
N TYR A 171 19.78 7.38 -4.89
CA TYR A 171 20.56 7.53 -3.67
C TYR A 171 19.70 8.06 -2.53
N GLU A 172 20.15 7.86 -1.28
CA GLU A 172 19.47 8.35 -0.08
C GLU A 172 18.03 7.87 0.07
N MET A 173 17.69 6.73 -0.54
CA MET A 173 16.35 6.15 -0.51
C MET A 173 16.42 4.66 -0.18
N TYR A 174 15.56 4.21 0.77
CA TYR A 174 15.44 2.81 1.17
C TYR A 174 13.96 2.45 1.32
N GLN A 175 13.52 1.43 0.62
CA GLN A 175 12.13 0.99 0.61
C GLN A 175 11.91 -0.19 1.56
N ALA A 176 10.85 -0.16 2.34
CA ALA A 176 10.42 -1.32 3.14
C ALA A 176 9.96 -2.49 2.24
N SER A 177 9.34 -2.16 1.10
CA SER A 177 9.02 -3.11 0.03
C SER A 177 9.61 -2.58 -1.29
N PRO A 178 10.86 -2.93 -1.60
CA PRO A 178 11.54 -2.40 -2.77
C PRO A 178 10.84 -2.71 -4.09
N ASN A 179 10.79 -1.71 -4.98
CA ASN A 179 10.28 -1.83 -6.33
C ASN A 179 11.27 -1.20 -7.36
N PRO A 180 12.51 -1.72 -7.46
CA PRO A 180 13.53 -1.13 -8.33
C PRO A 180 13.23 -1.31 -9.81
N ILE A 181 13.88 -0.50 -10.67
CA ILE A 181 13.72 -0.64 -12.12
C ILE A 181 14.42 -1.88 -12.67
N ASN A 182 15.52 -2.33 -12.06
CA ASN A 182 16.34 -3.44 -12.54
C ASN A 182 15.84 -4.83 -12.12
N TYR A 183 14.80 -4.89 -11.27
CA TYR A 183 14.11 -6.12 -10.87
C TYR A 183 12.61 -5.91 -10.77
N SER A 184 11.83 -6.96 -11.02
CA SER A 184 10.38 -6.97 -10.83
C SER A 184 9.98 -8.10 -9.89
N PRO A 185 8.99 -7.87 -8.98
CA PRO A 185 8.29 -8.94 -8.31
C PRO A 185 7.42 -9.70 -9.35
N ALA A 186 7.53 -11.02 -9.38
CA ALA A 186 6.82 -11.86 -10.34
C ALA A 186 5.93 -12.93 -9.67
N ALA A 187 5.73 -12.86 -8.36
CA ALA A 187 4.89 -13.81 -7.64
C ALA A 187 3.49 -13.90 -8.26
N LEU A 188 2.89 -12.75 -8.58
CA LEU A 188 1.59 -12.64 -9.21
C LEU A 188 1.51 -13.37 -10.57
N ALA A 189 2.53 -13.22 -11.41
CA ALA A 189 2.57 -13.87 -12.71
C ALA A 189 2.53 -15.40 -12.57
N TYR A 190 3.36 -15.97 -11.69
CA TYR A 190 3.40 -17.40 -11.45
C TYR A 190 2.17 -17.94 -10.73
N GLN A 191 1.57 -17.17 -9.82
CA GLN A 191 0.33 -17.51 -9.14
C GLN A 191 -0.86 -17.46 -10.10
N GLY A 192 -0.91 -16.44 -10.96
CA GLY A 192 -1.91 -16.29 -12.01
C GLY A 192 -1.84 -17.43 -13.05
N GLU A 193 -0.63 -17.86 -13.44
CA GLU A 193 -0.46 -19.02 -14.30
C GLU A 193 -1.10 -20.28 -13.69
N LYS A 194 -0.87 -20.52 -12.38
CA LYS A 194 -1.45 -21.66 -11.68
C LYS A 194 -2.98 -21.60 -11.60
N LEU A 195 -3.55 -20.41 -11.46
CA LEU A 195 -5.00 -20.23 -11.26
C LEU A 195 -5.77 -20.10 -12.56
N PHE A 196 -5.20 -19.43 -13.56
CA PHE A 196 -5.89 -19.05 -14.80
C PHE A 196 -5.52 -19.96 -15.97
N GLY A 197 -4.42 -20.70 -15.85
CA GLY A 197 -3.97 -21.70 -16.83
C GLY A 197 -3.83 -21.09 -18.23
N LYS A 198 -4.48 -21.70 -19.23
CA LYS A 198 -4.35 -21.28 -20.64
C LYS A 198 -4.85 -19.86 -20.92
N LYS A 199 -5.66 -19.26 -20.05
CA LYS A 199 -6.12 -17.87 -20.22
C LYS A 199 -4.97 -16.88 -20.24
N THR A 200 -3.85 -17.17 -19.54
CA THR A 200 -2.64 -16.32 -19.52
C THR A 200 -1.94 -16.23 -20.90
N GLN A 201 -2.31 -17.09 -21.84
CA GLN A 201 -1.82 -17.00 -23.24
C GLN A 201 -2.58 -15.96 -24.08
N HIS A 202 -3.62 -15.33 -23.52
CA HIS A 202 -4.43 -14.29 -24.12
C HIS A 202 -4.53 -13.09 -23.15
N ALA A 203 -3.38 -12.62 -22.65
CA ALA A 203 -3.32 -11.46 -21.77
C ALA A 203 -3.30 -10.16 -22.59
N ALA A 204 -3.94 -9.12 -22.08
CA ALA A 204 -3.86 -7.77 -22.60
C ALA A 204 -3.50 -6.80 -21.46
N VAL A 205 -3.15 -5.58 -21.84
CA VAL A 205 -2.90 -4.48 -20.90
C VAL A 205 -4.03 -3.47 -21.01
N TYR A 206 -4.51 -3.00 -19.88
CA TYR A 206 -5.32 -1.78 -19.75
C TYR A 206 -4.43 -0.71 -19.15
N ASP A 207 -4.00 0.26 -19.94
CA ASP A 207 -2.99 1.24 -19.54
C ASP A 207 -3.49 2.66 -19.80
N SER A 208 -2.92 3.63 -19.13
CA SER A 208 -3.36 5.02 -19.23
C SER A 208 -2.30 5.93 -19.85
N THR A 209 -2.68 7.19 -20.03
CA THR A 209 -1.76 8.24 -20.49
C THR A 209 -0.79 8.71 -19.41
N LEU A 210 -0.84 8.18 -18.18
CA LEU A 210 0.10 8.50 -17.10
C LEU A 210 1.44 7.80 -17.33
N SER A 211 2.51 8.56 -17.47
CA SER A 211 3.83 8.01 -17.85
C SER A 211 4.41 7.02 -16.84
N THR A 212 4.20 7.24 -15.56
CA THR A 212 4.67 6.32 -14.49
C THR A 212 3.93 5.01 -14.51
N GLN A 213 2.63 4.99 -14.79
CA GLN A 213 1.86 3.77 -14.98
C GLN A 213 2.39 2.98 -16.18
N GLN A 214 2.62 3.63 -17.33
CA GLN A 214 3.19 2.94 -18.50
C GLN A 214 4.56 2.31 -18.22
N GLN A 215 5.40 2.96 -17.41
CA GLN A 215 6.70 2.43 -17.02
C GLN A 215 6.56 1.22 -16.10
N SER A 216 5.66 1.27 -15.12
CA SER A 216 5.35 0.15 -14.22
C SER A 216 4.74 -1.02 -14.97
N THR A 217 3.77 -0.76 -15.85
CA THR A 217 3.16 -1.74 -16.74
C THR A 217 4.21 -2.45 -17.62
N ALA A 218 5.16 -1.72 -18.20
CA ALA A 218 6.22 -2.32 -19.01
C ALA A 218 7.10 -3.29 -18.21
N LYS A 219 7.42 -2.97 -16.94
CA LYS A 219 8.11 -3.87 -16.01
C LYS A 219 7.30 -5.13 -15.73
N ALA A 220 6.03 -4.99 -15.43
CA ALA A 220 5.12 -6.10 -15.14
C ALA A 220 4.97 -7.02 -16.37
N VAL A 221 4.76 -6.47 -17.55
CA VAL A 221 4.67 -7.24 -18.82
C VAL A 221 5.94 -8.05 -19.06
N GLN A 222 7.13 -7.49 -18.82
CA GLN A 222 8.39 -8.23 -18.94
C GLN A 222 8.47 -9.40 -17.95
N ALA A 223 8.10 -9.16 -16.68
CA ALA A 223 8.09 -10.19 -15.65
C ALA A 223 7.09 -11.32 -15.95
N TYR A 224 5.89 -10.97 -16.42
CA TYR A 224 4.85 -11.94 -16.78
C TYR A 224 5.23 -12.74 -18.01
N THR A 225 5.83 -12.10 -19.01
CA THR A 225 6.36 -12.82 -20.20
C THR A 225 7.45 -13.81 -19.79
N THR A 226 8.32 -13.45 -18.86
CA THR A 226 9.33 -14.35 -18.28
C THR A 226 8.69 -15.53 -17.54
N ALA A 227 7.54 -15.32 -16.90
CA ALA A 227 6.75 -16.38 -16.25
C ALA A 227 5.94 -17.24 -17.24
N GLY A 228 5.99 -16.96 -18.56
CA GLY A 228 5.34 -17.76 -19.61
C GLY A 228 4.01 -17.19 -20.12
N TRP A 229 3.61 -15.98 -19.70
CA TRP A 229 2.41 -15.33 -20.24
C TRP A 229 2.64 -14.82 -21.68
N LYS A 230 1.55 -14.69 -22.44
CA LYS A 230 1.57 -14.06 -23.77
C LYS A 230 0.60 -12.90 -23.81
N PHE A 231 1.15 -11.72 -24.05
CA PHE A 231 0.37 -10.52 -24.27
C PHE A 231 0.01 -10.40 -25.75
N ILE A 232 -1.29 -10.27 -26.01
CA ILE A 232 -1.81 -10.07 -27.38
C ILE A 232 -1.64 -8.60 -27.77
N ASN A 233 -1.55 -8.34 -29.08
CA ASN A 233 -1.47 -6.98 -29.60
C ASN A 233 -2.83 -6.29 -29.52
N CYS A 234 -3.05 -5.51 -28.48
CA CYS A 234 -4.31 -4.79 -28.22
C CYS A 234 -4.04 -3.34 -27.75
N PRO A 235 -3.44 -2.50 -28.62
CA PRO A 235 -2.97 -1.19 -28.22
C PRO A 235 -4.12 -0.20 -28.06
N PHE A 236 -4.14 0.49 -26.91
CA PHE A 236 -4.91 1.70 -26.62
C PHE A 236 -4.36 2.32 -25.34
N LEU A 237 -4.73 3.56 -25.06
CA LEU A 237 -4.47 4.25 -23.78
C LEU A 237 -5.76 4.94 -23.34
N VAL A 238 -6.05 4.86 -22.05
CA VAL A 238 -7.16 5.55 -21.39
C VAL A 238 -6.63 6.85 -20.81
N ASN A 239 -7.41 7.91 -20.86
CA ASN A 239 -7.01 9.15 -20.23
C ASN A 239 -7.02 8.99 -18.70
N TYR A 240 -5.89 9.21 -18.02
CA TYR A 240 -5.79 9.05 -16.57
C TYR A 240 -6.69 10.02 -15.78
N ASN A 241 -7.16 11.11 -16.39
CA ASN A 241 -8.16 12.01 -15.81
C ASN A 241 -9.61 11.52 -16.00
N GLY A 242 -9.80 10.33 -16.61
CA GLY A 242 -11.10 9.76 -16.91
C GLY A 242 -11.56 9.97 -18.35
N GLU A 243 -12.55 9.17 -18.75
CA GLU A 243 -13.17 9.17 -20.06
C GLU A 243 -14.68 9.45 -19.96
N ALA A 244 -15.26 10.02 -20.99
CA ALA A 244 -16.72 10.23 -21.06
C ALA A 244 -17.48 8.90 -21.26
N ASN A 245 -16.84 7.87 -21.81
CA ASN A 245 -17.42 6.55 -22.10
C ASN A 245 -16.33 5.49 -22.17
N TYR A 246 -16.45 4.42 -21.38
CA TYR A 246 -15.50 3.32 -21.35
C TYR A 246 -15.88 2.14 -22.25
N THR A 247 -17.08 2.10 -22.80
CA THR A 247 -17.54 1.02 -23.69
C THR A 247 -16.62 0.73 -24.87
N PRO A 248 -16.01 1.74 -25.56
CA PRO A 248 -15.07 1.47 -26.65
C PRO A 248 -13.83 0.68 -26.22
N PHE A 249 -13.34 0.89 -25.00
CA PHE A 249 -12.18 0.19 -24.44
C PHE A 249 -12.53 -1.27 -24.11
N ALA A 250 -13.68 -1.51 -23.46
CA ALA A 250 -14.24 -2.83 -23.20
C ALA A 250 -14.44 -3.63 -24.50
N GLN A 251 -15.05 -3.02 -25.52
CA GLN A 251 -15.23 -3.61 -26.85
C GLN A 251 -13.89 -3.91 -27.54
N LYS A 252 -12.89 -3.04 -27.36
CA LYS A 252 -11.55 -3.26 -27.89
C LYS A 252 -10.90 -4.49 -27.27
N LEU A 253 -10.89 -4.61 -25.93
CA LEU A 253 -10.40 -5.78 -25.21
C LEU A 253 -11.11 -7.06 -25.64
N GLN A 254 -12.43 -7.05 -25.72
CA GLN A 254 -13.25 -8.17 -26.18
C GLN A 254 -12.89 -8.57 -27.63
N SER A 255 -12.79 -7.62 -28.55
CA SER A 255 -12.46 -7.86 -29.96
C SER A 255 -11.05 -8.38 -30.17
N CYS A 256 -10.09 -7.99 -29.32
CA CYS A 256 -8.74 -8.54 -29.29
C CYS A 256 -8.70 -9.98 -28.79
N GLY A 257 -9.76 -10.46 -28.13
CA GLY A 257 -9.82 -11.78 -27.51
C GLY A 257 -9.07 -11.90 -26.18
N ALA A 258 -8.95 -10.81 -25.44
CA ALA A 258 -8.31 -10.80 -24.13
C ALA A 258 -9.12 -11.67 -23.15
N GLN A 259 -8.45 -12.57 -22.42
CA GLN A 259 -9.03 -13.41 -21.39
C GLN A 259 -8.53 -13.04 -19.99
N VAL A 260 -7.38 -12.40 -19.91
CA VAL A 260 -6.84 -11.77 -18.72
C VAL A 260 -6.42 -10.35 -19.09
N VAL A 261 -6.83 -9.37 -18.30
CA VAL A 261 -6.46 -7.97 -18.48
C VAL A 261 -5.63 -7.56 -17.28
N PHE A 262 -4.43 -7.08 -17.52
CA PHE A 262 -3.55 -6.52 -16.50
C PHE A 262 -3.72 -5.00 -16.46
N ASP A 263 -3.86 -4.46 -15.26
CA ASP A 263 -3.90 -3.04 -14.99
C ASP A 263 -3.05 -2.69 -13.75
N ASP A 264 -2.29 -1.62 -13.85
CA ASP A 264 -1.40 -1.11 -12.80
C ASP A 264 -1.83 0.31 -12.40
N ALA A 265 -3.05 0.41 -11.88
CA ALA A 265 -3.67 1.67 -11.46
C ALA A 265 -4.32 1.56 -10.08
N THR A 266 -4.85 2.68 -9.60
CA THR A 266 -5.62 2.79 -8.36
C THR A 266 -7.13 2.66 -8.61
N PRO A 267 -7.95 2.31 -7.59
CA PRO A 267 -9.40 2.32 -7.72
C PRO A 267 -9.89 3.73 -8.03
N GLY A 268 -10.75 3.85 -9.04
CA GLY A 268 -11.30 5.14 -9.42
C GLY A 268 -12.22 5.06 -10.62
N PRO A 269 -12.69 6.21 -11.13
CA PRO A 269 -13.65 6.26 -12.23
C PRO A 269 -13.21 5.50 -13.48
N VAL A 270 -11.90 5.46 -13.75
CA VAL A 270 -11.32 4.75 -14.91
C VAL A 270 -11.58 3.26 -14.83
N ILE A 271 -11.38 2.65 -13.66
CA ILE A 271 -11.59 1.22 -13.46
C ILE A 271 -13.07 0.87 -13.30
N TYR A 272 -13.82 1.65 -12.51
CA TYR A 272 -15.25 1.42 -12.33
C TYR A 272 -15.98 1.48 -13.67
N GLY A 273 -15.68 2.49 -14.50
CA GLY A 273 -16.31 2.67 -15.81
C GLY A 273 -16.04 1.54 -16.79
N VAL A 274 -14.83 0.95 -16.80
CA VAL A 274 -14.55 -0.19 -17.71
C VAL A 274 -15.19 -1.47 -17.21
N LEU A 275 -15.21 -1.74 -15.89
CA LEU A 275 -15.91 -2.92 -15.33
C LEU A 275 -17.43 -2.86 -15.56
N GLU A 276 -18.03 -1.68 -15.42
CA GLU A 276 -19.45 -1.45 -15.77
C GLU A 276 -19.69 -1.68 -17.27
N SER A 277 -18.77 -1.21 -18.14
CA SER A 277 -18.88 -1.39 -19.57
C SER A 277 -18.70 -2.84 -20.00
N ASP A 278 -17.78 -3.58 -19.38
CA ASP A 278 -17.60 -5.02 -19.59
C ASP A 278 -18.91 -5.78 -19.33
N ASN A 279 -19.55 -5.49 -18.20
CA ASN A 279 -20.84 -6.09 -17.87
C ASN A 279 -21.93 -5.72 -18.87
N GLN A 280 -22.00 -4.46 -19.32
CA GLN A 280 -23.00 -4.00 -20.28
C GLN A 280 -22.90 -4.72 -21.63
N ILE A 281 -21.70 -5.08 -22.08
CA ILE A 281 -21.48 -5.77 -23.35
C ILE A 281 -21.37 -7.29 -23.21
N GLY A 282 -21.54 -7.83 -22.00
CA GLY A 282 -21.45 -9.27 -21.70
C GLY A 282 -20.04 -9.83 -21.88
N TYR A 283 -19.01 -9.03 -21.57
CA TYR A 283 -17.62 -9.42 -21.57
C TYR A 283 -17.14 -9.62 -20.12
N ASP A 284 -16.51 -10.77 -19.82
CA ASP A 284 -16.11 -11.16 -18.47
C ASP A 284 -14.68 -11.72 -18.45
N PRO A 285 -13.65 -10.86 -18.67
CA PRO A 285 -12.27 -11.25 -18.56
C PRO A 285 -11.87 -11.39 -17.09
N ILE A 286 -10.75 -12.04 -16.81
CA ILE A 286 -10.08 -11.93 -15.52
C ILE A 286 -9.35 -10.59 -15.48
N TRP A 287 -9.64 -9.76 -14.50
CA TRP A 287 -8.88 -8.56 -14.20
C TRP A 287 -7.81 -8.84 -13.15
N LEU A 288 -6.58 -8.50 -13.47
CA LEU A 288 -5.42 -8.66 -12.62
C LEU A 288 -4.80 -7.30 -12.35
N MET A 289 -4.85 -6.86 -11.10
CA MET A 289 -4.57 -5.48 -10.74
C MET A 289 -3.50 -5.37 -9.65
N ASP A 290 -2.91 -4.18 -9.52
CA ASP A 290 -1.92 -3.87 -8.50
C ASP A 290 -2.52 -3.80 -7.08
N ALA A 291 -1.63 -3.79 -6.08
CA ALA A 291 -1.99 -3.71 -4.66
C ALA A 291 -2.77 -2.45 -4.29
N ALA A 292 -2.62 -1.36 -5.04
CA ALA A 292 -3.38 -0.13 -4.83
C ALA A 292 -4.90 -0.35 -4.93
N MET A 293 -5.33 -1.36 -5.71
CA MET A 293 -6.75 -1.74 -5.82
C MET A 293 -7.30 -2.45 -4.58
N TYR A 294 -6.44 -2.93 -3.67
CA TYR A 294 -6.88 -3.63 -2.47
C TYR A 294 -7.34 -2.64 -1.39
N THR A 295 -8.52 -2.08 -1.58
CA THR A 295 -9.15 -1.10 -0.70
C THR A 295 -10.54 -1.54 -0.25
N GLU A 296 -10.99 -1.00 0.87
CA GLU A 296 -12.36 -1.19 1.35
C GLU A 296 -13.37 -0.47 0.43
N SER A 297 -13.01 0.70 -0.11
CA SER A 297 -13.87 1.47 -1.02
C SER A 297 -14.19 0.70 -2.30
N PHE A 298 -13.21 0.03 -2.90
CA PHE A 298 -13.45 -0.81 -4.08
C PHE A 298 -14.35 -2.01 -3.74
N ALA A 299 -14.11 -2.66 -2.60
CA ALA A 299 -14.97 -3.75 -2.16
C ALA A 299 -16.41 -3.26 -1.92
N GLN A 300 -16.60 -2.11 -1.30
CA GLN A 300 -17.94 -1.53 -1.08
C GLN A 300 -18.64 -1.10 -2.37
N TRP A 301 -17.90 -0.62 -3.38
CA TRP A 301 -18.46 -0.32 -4.70
C TRP A 301 -19.06 -1.57 -5.36
N ASN A 302 -18.45 -2.74 -5.16
CA ASN A 302 -18.82 -3.98 -5.86
C ASN A 302 -20.09 -4.66 -5.33
N THR A 303 -21.13 -3.91 -4.99
CA THR A 303 -22.40 -4.45 -4.47
C THR A 303 -23.11 -5.37 -5.46
N ASP A 304 -23.02 -5.08 -6.76
CA ASP A 304 -23.67 -5.82 -7.83
C ASP A 304 -22.78 -6.93 -8.43
N GLY A 305 -21.59 -7.13 -7.86
CA GLY A 305 -20.67 -8.19 -8.25
C GLY A 305 -19.91 -7.95 -9.56
N LEU A 306 -19.90 -6.71 -10.07
CA LEU A 306 -19.25 -6.35 -11.35
C LEU A 306 -17.73 -6.60 -11.34
N GLY A 307 -17.10 -6.54 -10.18
CA GLY A 307 -15.68 -6.83 -9.96
C GLY A 307 -15.39 -8.23 -9.42
N ASN A 308 -16.32 -9.18 -9.47
CA ASN A 308 -16.08 -10.54 -8.95
C ASN A 308 -15.03 -11.34 -9.72
N ASN A 309 -14.61 -10.85 -10.87
CA ASN A 309 -13.51 -11.35 -11.70
C ASN A 309 -12.19 -10.62 -11.46
N VAL A 310 -12.13 -9.68 -10.49
CA VAL A 310 -10.95 -8.91 -10.13
C VAL A 310 -10.09 -9.67 -9.13
N TYR A 311 -8.80 -9.71 -9.41
CA TYR A 311 -7.75 -10.22 -8.53
C TYR A 311 -6.69 -9.14 -8.34
N VAL A 312 -6.16 -9.02 -7.12
CA VAL A 312 -5.07 -8.08 -6.79
C VAL A 312 -3.91 -8.83 -6.17
N HIS A 313 -2.70 -8.37 -6.46
CA HIS A 313 -1.48 -8.88 -5.84
C HIS A 313 -1.10 -8.05 -4.63
N VAL A 314 -0.77 -8.72 -3.53
CA VAL A 314 -0.22 -8.05 -2.35
C VAL A 314 1.05 -8.78 -1.88
N ALA A 315 2.05 -8.00 -1.47
CA ALA A 315 3.24 -8.47 -0.76
C ALA A 315 3.14 -8.15 0.75
N TYR A 316 1.95 -7.80 1.18
CA TYR A 316 1.56 -7.55 2.57
C TYR A 316 0.54 -8.60 3.01
N GLU A 317 0.44 -8.83 4.31
CA GLU A 317 -0.59 -9.73 4.84
C GLU A 317 -1.97 -9.09 4.66
N PRO A 318 -2.98 -9.84 4.19
CA PRO A 318 -4.30 -9.25 3.98
C PRO A 318 -4.92 -8.72 5.29
N LEU A 319 -5.70 -7.66 5.21
CA LEU A 319 -6.43 -7.09 6.36
C LEU A 319 -7.33 -8.13 7.04
N GLU A 320 -7.87 -9.08 6.27
CA GLU A 320 -8.64 -10.23 6.75
C GLU A 320 -7.83 -11.16 7.64
N ALA A 321 -6.49 -11.13 7.53
CA ALA A 321 -5.59 -11.94 8.35
C ALA A 321 -5.41 -11.43 9.79
N ALA A 322 -6.05 -10.34 10.19
CA ALA A 322 -5.92 -9.73 11.52
C ALA A 322 -6.11 -10.71 12.70
N LYS A 323 -6.89 -11.77 12.52
CA LYS A 323 -7.11 -12.79 13.57
C LYS A 323 -5.92 -13.73 13.76
N VAL A 324 -5.05 -13.85 12.78
CA VAL A 324 -3.90 -14.80 12.76
C VAL A 324 -2.55 -14.10 12.64
N VAL A 325 -2.53 -12.83 12.21
CA VAL A 325 -1.32 -12.00 12.04
C VAL A 325 -1.37 -10.82 13.01
N PRO A 326 -0.60 -10.84 14.09
CA PRO A 326 -0.62 -9.76 15.10
C PRO A 326 -0.25 -8.38 14.56
N ALA A 327 0.63 -8.30 13.55
CA ALA A 327 1.02 -7.03 12.92
C ALA A 327 -0.17 -6.36 12.23
N VAL A 328 -0.98 -7.11 11.48
CA VAL A 328 -2.21 -6.62 10.84
C VAL A 328 -3.22 -6.15 11.89
N ALA A 329 -3.45 -6.98 12.94
CA ALA A 329 -4.35 -6.59 14.02
C ALA A 329 -3.93 -5.28 14.69
N GLN A 330 -2.64 -5.07 14.87
CA GLN A 330 -2.08 -3.86 15.49
C GLN A 330 -2.17 -2.66 14.54
N TYR A 331 -1.88 -2.82 13.25
CA TYR A 331 -2.07 -1.78 12.24
C TYR A 331 -3.52 -1.26 12.24
N LEU A 332 -4.48 -2.17 12.10
CA LEU A 332 -5.91 -1.83 12.12
C LEU A 332 -6.34 -1.15 13.42
N ALA A 333 -5.84 -1.64 14.56
CA ALA A 333 -6.16 -1.04 15.86
C ALA A 333 -5.59 0.37 16.02
N ILE A 334 -4.37 0.63 15.51
CA ILE A 334 -3.72 1.94 15.55
C ILE A 334 -4.49 2.92 14.65
N VAL A 335 -4.72 2.57 13.37
CA VAL A 335 -5.45 3.46 12.46
C VAL A 335 -6.86 3.73 12.96
N LYS A 336 -7.58 2.72 13.44
CA LYS A 336 -8.90 2.90 14.06
C LYS A 336 -8.87 3.86 15.26
N LYS A 337 -7.82 3.78 16.09
CA LYS A 337 -7.70 4.63 17.29
C LYS A 337 -7.41 6.08 16.96
N TYR A 338 -6.56 6.34 15.98
CA TYR A 338 -6.06 7.69 15.70
C TYR A 338 -6.74 8.32 14.47
N GLY A 339 -7.60 7.58 13.79
CA GLY A 339 -8.35 8.00 12.61
C GLY A 339 -7.61 7.75 11.32
N GLY A 340 -8.34 7.39 10.28
CA GLY A 340 -7.81 7.13 8.94
C GLY A 340 -8.49 5.94 8.27
N LEU A 341 -8.20 5.77 6.99
CA LEU A 341 -8.61 4.62 6.19
C LEU A 341 -7.51 3.55 6.18
N THR A 342 -7.87 2.33 5.83
CA THR A 342 -6.97 1.18 5.80
C THR A 342 -6.97 0.51 4.42
N SER A 343 -5.77 0.20 3.92
CA SER A 343 -5.55 -0.51 2.66
C SER A 343 -4.16 -1.12 2.64
N ALA A 344 -3.78 -1.81 1.57
CA ALA A 344 -2.41 -2.24 1.34
C ALA A 344 -1.44 -1.05 1.30
N LEU A 345 -1.84 0.09 0.74
CA LEU A 345 -1.01 1.30 0.71
C LEU A 345 -0.73 1.84 2.12
N GLY A 346 -1.74 1.81 3.00
CA GLY A 346 -1.55 2.16 4.41
C GLY A 346 -0.60 1.21 5.14
N GLU A 347 -0.60 -0.09 4.80
CA GLU A 347 0.37 -1.05 5.32
C GLU A 347 1.78 -0.77 4.81
N GLN A 348 1.92 -0.37 3.53
CA GLN A 348 3.21 0.04 2.95
C GLN A 348 3.81 1.22 3.72
N SER A 349 3.03 2.27 3.93
CA SER A 349 3.46 3.45 4.70
C SER A 349 3.74 3.13 6.17
N THR A 350 2.96 2.25 6.78
CA THR A 350 3.21 1.75 8.16
C THR A 350 4.55 1.01 8.24
N SER A 351 4.83 0.11 7.29
CA SER A 351 6.10 -0.63 7.26
C SER A 351 7.29 0.29 7.03
N SER A 352 7.15 1.30 6.18
CA SER A 352 8.16 2.32 5.91
C SER A 352 8.42 3.20 7.14
N PHE A 353 7.36 3.63 7.84
CA PHE A 353 7.51 4.33 9.12
C PHE A 353 8.28 3.48 10.15
N LEU A 354 7.96 2.19 10.28
CA LEU A 354 8.65 1.29 11.21
C LEU A 354 10.12 1.09 10.83
N LEU A 355 10.45 0.99 9.54
CA LEU A 355 11.82 0.89 9.04
C LEU A 355 12.61 2.14 9.38
N TRP A 356 12.07 3.31 9.07
CA TRP A 356 12.63 4.60 9.43
C TRP A 356 12.84 4.74 10.95
N ALA A 357 11.80 4.45 11.75
CA ALA A 357 11.83 4.59 13.20
C ALA A 357 12.86 3.64 13.85
N THR A 358 13.04 2.44 13.28
CA THR A 358 14.06 1.47 13.73
C THR A 358 15.48 2.01 13.52
N ALA A 359 15.74 2.59 12.35
CA ALA A 359 17.02 3.22 12.06
C ALA A 359 17.25 4.47 12.93
N ALA A 360 16.24 5.33 13.09
CA ALA A 360 16.32 6.52 13.94
C ALA A 360 16.58 6.18 15.41
N LYS A 361 15.95 5.11 15.93
CA LYS A 361 16.23 4.60 17.27
C LYS A 361 17.70 4.18 17.42
N ALA A 362 18.26 3.50 16.42
CA ALA A 362 19.63 3.03 16.44
C ALA A 362 20.67 4.18 16.42
N CYS A 363 20.34 5.29 15.76
CA CYS A 363 21.19 6.49 15.76
C CYS A 363 21.26 7.22 17.13
N GLY A 364 20.26 7.05 17.98
CA GLY A 364 20.27 7.63 19.33
C GLY A 364 20.34 9.16 19.31
N SER A 365 21.34 9.72 20.02
CA SER A 365 21.59 11.17 20.05
C SER A 365 22.22 11.70 18.77
N ASP A 366 23.01 10.88 18.06
CA ASP A 366 23.67 11.25 16.80
C ASP A 366 22.75 10.99 15.59
N LEU A 367 21.55 11.57 15.65
CA LEU A 367 20.54 11.40 14.61
C LEU A 367 20.83 12.35 13.45
N THR A 368 21.56 11.86 12.45
CA THR A 368 21.88 12.56 11.20
C THR A 368 21.36 11.74 10.01
N ARG A 369 21.12 12.39 8.86
CA ARG A 369 20.76 11.70 7.61
C ARG A 369 21.81 10.64 7.23
N GLN A 370 23.10 10.95 7.41
CA GLN A 370 24.17 9.98 7.16
C GLN A 370 24.07 8.75 8.09
N CYS A 371 23.79 8.96 9.39
CA CYS A 371 23.58 7.85 10.32
C CYS A 371 22.38 6.98 9.87
N MET A 372 21.27 7.62 9.47
CA MET A 372 20.09 6.91 8.95
C MET A 372 20.45 6.03 7.76
N ILE A 373 21.11 6.59 6.75
CA ILE A 373 21.53 5.86 5.56
C ILE A 373 22.45 4.69 5.90
N ASN A 374 23.41 4.86 6.81
CA ASN A 374 24.31 3.80 7.25
C ASN A 374 23.59 2.65 7.98
N HIS A 375 22.50 2.93 8.71
CA HIS A 375 21.69 1.89 9.33
C HIS A 375 20.77 1.21 8.31
N LEU A 376 20.08 1.97 7.46
CA LEU A 376 19.17 1.46 6.43
C LEU A 376 19.91 0.57 5.42
N ALA A 377 21.13 0.95 5.02
CA ALA A 377 21.99 0.18 4.13
C ALA A 377 22.40 -1.23 4.66
N LYS A 378 22.16 -1.50 5.94
CA LYS A 378 22.45 -2.80 6.57
C LYS A 378 21.22 -3.68 6.76
N VAL A 379 20.04 -3.21 6.41
CA VAL A 379 18.80 -3.97 6.56
C VAL A 379 18.65 -4.96 5.41
N THR A 380 18.99 -6.22 5.67
CA THR A 380 18.97 -7.29 4.65
C THR A 380 17.74 -8.19 4.71
N ASN A 381 16.96 -8.09 5.79
CA ASN A 381 15.72 -8.85 5.96
C ASN A 381 14.73 -7.99 6.74
N TRP A 382 13.71 -7.52 6.06
CA TRP A 382 12.67 -6.66 6.64
C TRP A 382 11.29 -7.27 6.41
N THR A 383 10.47 -7.28 7.47
CA THR A 383 9.10 -7.83 7.44
C THR A 383 8.05 -6.88 8.03
N GLY A 384 8.43 -5.66 8.44
CA GLY A 384 7.51 -4.76 9.14
C GLY A 384 6.88 -5.37 10.40
N GLY A 385 7.61 -6.27 11.10
CA GLY A 385 7.07 -7.01 12.25
C GLY A 385 6.11 -8.14 11.88
N GLY A 386 6.14 -8.61 10.64
CA GLY A 386 5.24 -9.61 10.07
C GLY A 386 4.08 -8.98 9.30
N LEU A 387 4.15 -7.70 8.98
CA LEU A 387 3.16 -7.02 8.15
C LEU A 387 3.34 -7.31 6.67
N ASN A 388 4.58 -7.42 6.23
CA ASN A 388 4.91 -7.68 4.82
C ASN A 388 5.80 -8.92 4.63
N ALA A 389 5.80 -9.43 3.40
CA ALA A 389 6.73 -10.45 2.96
C ALA A 389 8.19 -10.02 3.20
N PRO A 390 9.11 -10.94 3.51
CA PRO A 390 10.51 -10.59 3.68
C PRO A 390 11.09 -9.88 2.47
N THR A 391 11.76 -8.76 2.69
CA THR A 391 12.43 -7.94 1.67
C THR A 391 13.88 -7.67 2.04
N ASN A 392 14.65 -7.15 1.09
CA ASN A 392 16.03 -6.73 1.32
C ASN A 392 16.22 -5.24 0.93
N PRO A 393 15.89 -4.30 1.83
CA PRO A 393 16.07 -2.87 1.57
C PRO A 393 17.49 -2.47 1.20
N SER A 394 18.52 -3.10 1.82
CA SER A 394 19.92 -2.75 1.56
C SER A 394 20.38 -3.04 0.13
N LYS A 395 19.76 -3.99 -0.54
CA LYS A 395 20.05 -4.36 -1.94
C LYS A 395 18.96 -3.88 -2.90
N ASN A 396 17.99 -3.15 -2.40
CA ASN A 396 16.83 -2.73 -3.18
C ASN A 396 16.20 -3.91 -3.96
N LEU A 397 16.02 -5.07 -3.29
CA LEU A 397 15.45 -6.26 -3.91
C LEU A 397 13.98 -6.42 -3.54
N PRO A 398 13.09 -6.59 -4.54
CA PRO A 398 11.67 -6.80 -4.32
C PRO A 398 11.39 -8.09 -3.55
N PRO A 399 10.18 -8.24 -2.97
CA PRO A 399 9.79 -9.46 -2.27
C PRO A 399 9.76 -10.66 -3.24
N ALA A 400 10.33 -11.78 -2.78
CA ALA A 400 10.25 -13.07 -3.46
C ALA A 400 9.00 -13.88 -3.06
N CYS A 401 8.00 -13.21 -2.55
CA CYS A 401 6.76 -13.79 -2.03
C CYS A 401 5.57 -12.93 -2.42
N GLY A 402 4.37 -13.53 -2.45
CA GLY A 402 3.14 -12.77 -2.69
C GLY A 402 1.91 -13.55 -2.27
N ILE A 403 0.81 -12.81 -2.23
CA ILE A 403 -0.54 -13.30 -2.00
C ILE A 403 -1.41 -12.75 -3.13
N LEU A 404 -2.29 -13.58 -3.67
CA LEU A 404 -3.31 -13.16 -4.60
C LEU A 404 -4.66 -13.09 -3.88
N MET A 405 -5.22 -11.88 -3.82
CA MET A 405 -6.56 -11.64 -3.30
C MET A 405 -7.56 -11.63 -4.46
N LYS A 406 -8.81 -11.95 -4.17
CA LYS A 406 -9.94 -11.89 -5.11
C LYS A 406 -11.05 -11.06 -4.51
N LEU A 407 -11.67 -10.21 -5.29
CA LEU A 407 -12.90 -9.54 -4.90
C LEU A 407 -14.10 -10.52 -5.05
N ASP A 408 -14.87 -10.68 -3.99
CA ASP A 408 -16.07 -11.51 -3.93
C ASP A 408 -17.21 -10.70 -3.33
N ASN A 409 -18.05 -10.16 -4.18
CA ASN A 409 -19.05 -9.15 -3.82
C ASN A 409 -18.36 -8.00 -3.05
N THR A 410 -18.81 -7.66 -1.86
CA THR A 410 -18.26 -6.58 -1.05
C THR A 410 -17.12 -7.00 -0.12
N LYS A 411 -16.41 -8.09 -0.45
CA LYS A 411 -15.34 -8.63 0.41
C LYS A 411 -14.13 -9.07 -0.39
N TRP A 412 -12.96 -8.83 0.16
CA TRP A 412 -11.74 -9.44 -0.30
C TRP A 412 -11.57 -10.83 0.30
N VAL A 413 -11.16 -11.80 -0.51
CA VAL A 413 -10.85 -13.16 -0.07
C VAL A 413 -9.49 -13.59 -0.62
N GLN A 414 -8.69 -14.28 0.20
CA GLN A 414 -7.40 -14.78 -0.25
C GLN A 414 -7.60 -15.93 -1.25
N ALA A 415 -7.25 -15.69 -2.51
CA ALA A 415 -7.36 -16.67 -3.58
C ALA A 415 -6.18 -17.66 -3.58
N TYR A 416 -4.95 -17.17 -3.33
CA TYR A 416 -3.74 -17.99 -3.29
C TYR A 416 -2.63 -17.32 -2.48
N PRO A 417 -1.87 -18.10 -1.63
CA PRO A 417 -2.19 -19.46 -1.22
C PRO A 417 -3.49 -19.52 -0.39
N LYS A 418 -4.09 -20.69 -0.26
CA LYS A 418 -5.41 -20.83 0.40
C LYS A 418 -5.40 -20.58 1.91
N LYS A 419 -4.26 -20.71 2.55
CA LYS A 419 -4.13 -20.52 4.00
C LYS A 419 -3.88 -19.04 4.30
N LEU A 420 -4.83 -18.42 4.98
CA LEU A 420 -4.75 -17.03 5.43
C LEU A 420 -3.53 -16.82 6.36
N GLY A 421 -2.85 -15.68 6.20
CA GLY A 421 -1.65 -15.36 6.96
C GLY A 421 -0.41 -16.14 6.52
N THR A 422 -0.34 -16.55 5.25
CA THR A 422 0.83 -17.20 4.67
C THR A 422 1.11 -16.71 3.27
N PHE A 423 2.38 -16.44 2.98
CA PHE A 423 2.85 -16.10 1.64
C PHE A 423 3.21 -17.37 0.83
N ASP A 424 3.03 -17.30 -0.49
CA ASP A 424 3.69 -18.21 -1.44
C ASP A 424 5.01 -17.58 -1.87
N CYS A 425 6.12 -18.27 -1.63
CA CYS A 425 7.48 -17.75 -1.79
C CYS A 425 8.32 -18.62 -2.71
N SER A 426 9.09 -17.97 -3.60
CA SER A 426 10.08 -18.65 -4.44
C SER A 426 11.15 -17.67 -4.91
N SER A 427 12.41 -18.09 -4.95
CA SER A 427 13.50 -17.27 -5.52
C SER A 427 13.25 -16.85 -6.97
N LYS A 428 12.49 -17.61 -7.75
CA LYS A 428 12.10 -17.27 -9.13
C LYS A 428 11.09 -16.12 -9.23
N TYR A 429 10.53 -15.68 -8.11
CA TYR A 429 9.59 -14.56 -8.08
C TYR A 429 10.27 -13.19 -8.09
N VAL A 430 11.59 -13.15 -8.13
CA VAL A 430 12.37 -11.93 -8.40
C VAL A 430 13.01 -12.10 -9.79
N VAL A 431 12.56 -11.29 -10.74
CA VAL A 431 12.99 -11.37 -12.13
C VAL A 431 13.83 -10.14 -12.48
N PRO A 432 15.06 -10.33 -13.02
CA PRO A 432 15.85 -9.20 -13.51
C PRO A 432 15.18 -8.59 -14.75
N ASN A 433 15.11 -7.27 -14.78
CA ASN A 433 14.66 -6.50 -15.93
C ASN A 433 15.83 -6.16 -16.86
N SER A 434 15.53 -5.94 -18.13
CA SER A 434 16.53 -5.65 -19.15
C SER A 434 15.96 -4.82 -20.31
N GLY A 435 16.86 -4.34 -21.19
CA GLY A 435 16.47 -3.64 -22.41
C GLY A 435 15.73 -2.33 -22.14
N SER A 436 14.70 -2.06 -22.92
CA SER A 436 13.94 -0.80 -22.90
C SER A 436 13.13 -0.56 -21.62
N VAL A 437 13.02 -1.57 -20.75
CA VAL A 437 12.37 -1.40 -19.43
C VAL A 437 13.25 -0.59 -18.48
N ILE A 438 14.58 -0.66 -18.64
CA ILE A 438 15.51 0.14 -17.83
C ILE A 438 15.67 1.49 -18.51
N THR A 439 14.85 2.45 -18.11
CA THR A 439 14.75 3.78 -18.74
C THR A 439 15.64 4.86 -18.14
N THR A 440 16.32 4.55 -17.02
CA THR A 440 17.29 5.46 -16.40
C THR A 440 18.66 4.77 -16.26
N PRO A 441 19.79 5.49 -16.44
CA PRO A 441 21.13 4.92 -16.26
C PRO A 441 21.36 4.51 -14.80
N LEU A 442 21.84 3.27 -14.61
CA LEU A 442 22.25 2.76 -13.30
C LEU A 442 23.76 2.56 -13.23
N ASN A 443 24.35 2.84 -12.06
CA ASN A 443 25.75 2.48 -11.81
C ASN A 443 25.90 0.98 -11.47
N ALA A 444 27.15 0.53 -11.24
CA ALA A 444 27.44 -0.87 -10.92
C ALA A 444 26.78 -1.37 -9.62
N GLN A 445 26.42 -0.48 -8.72
CA GLN A 445 25.72 -0.79 -7.47
C GLN A 445 24.19 -0.78 -7.62
N GLY A 446 23.68 -0.41 -8.80
CA GLY A 446 22.26 -0.35 -9.11
C GLY A 446 21.56 0.98 -8.75
N TYR A 447 22.29 2.03 -8.42
CA TYR A 447 21.71 3.35 -8.18
C TYR A 447 21.56 4.14 -9.49
N ALA A 448 20.47 4.88 -9.61
CA ALA A 448 20.25 5.84 -10.68
C ALA A 448 21.29 6.96 -10.60
N THR A 449 21.93 7.27 -11.74
CA THR A 449 23.00 8.29 -11.81
C THR A 449 22.49 9.64 -12.32
N GLU A 450 21.26 9.74 -12.77
CA GLU A 450 20.68 10.92 -13.39
C GLU A 450 20.67 12.01 -12.33
N TYR A 451 20.56 12.47 -11.54
CA TYR A 451 20.62 13.62 -10.63
C TYR A 451 21.67 13.48 -9.51
N ALA A 452 22.42 12.38 -9.49
CA ALA A 452 23.42 12.15 -8.45
C ALA A 452 24.63 13.08 -8.62
N THR A 453 25.04 13.73 -7.53
CA THR A 453 26.21 14.61 -7.45
C THR A 453 27.20 14.09 -6.41
N SER A 454 28.37 14.74 -6.32
CA SER A 454 29.36 14.39 -5.29
C SER A 454 28.91 14.71 -3.86
N SER A 455 27.96 15.64 -3.70
CA SER A 455 27.39 16.02 -2.40
C SER A 455 26.29 15.08 -1.89
N VAL A 456 25.73 14.21 -2.77
CA VAL A 456 24.72 13.26 -2.39
C VAL A 456 25.26 12.25 -1.37
N LEU A 457 24.54 12.04 -0.27
CA LEU A 457 24.89 11.08 0.77
C LEU A 457 24.87 9.66 0.21
N LYS A 458 25.83 8.85 0.59
CA LYS A 458 25.97 7.46 0.15
C LYS A 458 26.22 6.56 1.36
N PRO A 459 25.81 5.28 1.34
CA PRO A 459 26.19 4.33 2.36
C PRO A 459 27.72 4.26 2.47
N GLN A 460 28.21 4.32 3.70
CA GLN A 460 29.61 4.02 3.98
C GLN A 460 29.75 2.49 4.03
N GLY A 461 30.64 1.95 3.19
CA GLY A 461 30.92 0.51 3.09
C GLY A 461 31.50 -0.09 4.36
#